data_61a104ef87bf73e8f53f21d6e4a04730
#
_entry.id   61a104ef87bf73e8f53f21d6e4a04730
#
_cell.length_a   1.000
_cell.length_b   1.000
_cell.length_c   1.000
_cell.angle_alpha   90.00
_cell.angle_beta   90.00
_cell.angle_gamma   90.00
#
_symmetry.space_group_name_H-M   'P 1'
#
loop_
_entity.id
_entity.type
_entity.pdbx_description
1 polymer ?
#
loop_
_entity_poly.entity_id
_entity_poly.type
_entity_poly.pdbx_seq_one_letter_code
_entity_poly.pdbx_strand_id
1 'polypeptide(L)'
;MMNILHSNSRSRFLSVILGLTALMVFLGFSGVYAEELLVYTALEDDEVAVYLPAFKKAHPDINVTIAFRDSTGIVTAKLLAEKDNPQADVVWGTAATSLLVCNELGMLTGYNPKGLEKVRKGMKDGKNDPVRWIGIKAYVTGIVGNTIEMEKKKLPMPKSYADLLKPIYQGQVVMPNPASSGTGFLTVSAILQLMGEEKGWDYLDQLHENIAQYTHSGSKPAKMAGKGEFPIGISFAYRGFKQRADGEPVEIAFPAEGSGYEVEANALMKKPRIKKEAKIFLDWAISPEAMAMYAKVYPIVATDIKVDAPEGWPADPMSVLIDNDLEWAANNRKRILKEWTQRYDSKSAPK
;
A
#
# COMPACT_ATOMS: atom_id res chain seq x y z
N MET A 1 53.71 83.26 -6.79
CA MET A 1 54.12 82.37 -5.69
C MET A 1 53.15 81.21 -5.70
N MET A 2 53.42 80.17 -6.42
CA MET A 2 54.07 78.91 -6.09
C MET A 2 53.50 78.17 -4.86
N ASN A 3 52.74 77.09 -5.07
CA ASN A 3 52.94 75.78 -4.50
C ASN A 3 51.78 74.83 -4.95
N ILE A 4 52.07 73.97 -5.79
CA ILE A 4 52.53 72.55 -5.77
C ILE A 4 51.41 71.60 -5.30
N LEU A 5 50.93 70.92 -6.30
CA LEU A 5 50.14 69.65 -6.27
C LEU A 5 50.99 68.51 -5.69
N HIS A 6 50.43 67.73 -4.74
CA HIS A 6 50.92 66.41 -4.48
C HIS A 6 49.74 65.39 -4.58
N SER A 7 49.99 64.47 -5.43
CA SER A 7 49.21 63.36 -5.91
C SER A 7 48.83 62.37 -4.82
N ASN A 8 47.53 62.02 -4.79
CA ASN A 8 46.99 60.86 -4.07
C ASN A 8 46.83 59.66 -5.02
N SER A 9 47.96 59.01 -5.34
CA SER A 9 47.89 57.78 -6.20
C SER A 9 47.81 56.46 -5.39
N ARG A 10 47.77 56.47 -4.08
CA ARG A 10 47.75 55.27 -3.22
C ARG A 10 46.36 54.78 -2.81
N SER A 11 45.32 55.58 -2.97
CA SER A 11 43.92 55.15 -2.54
C SER A 11 43.18 54.39 -3.61
N ARG A 12 43.57 54.42 -4.89
CA ARG A 12 42.88 53.72 -5.96
C ARG A 12 43.31 52.26 -6.14
N PHE A 13 44.50 51.87 -5.66
CA PHE A 13 44.96 50.47 -5.73
C PHE A 13 44.38 49.60 -4.59
N LEU A 14 44.08 50.13 -3.42
CA LEU A 14 43.47 49.38 -2.35
C LEU A 14 41.98 49.08 -2.62
N SER A 15 41.25 49.94 -3.31
CA SER A 15 39.83 49.76 -3.62
C SER A 15 39.57 48.68 -4.70
N VAL A 16 40.52 48.41 -5.55
CA VAL A 16 40.41 47.38 -6.60
C VAL A 16 40.70 45.98 -6.04
N ILE A 17 41.60 45.87 -5.06
CA ILE A 17 41.94 44.56 -4.43
C ILE A 17 40.84 44.14 -3.44
N LEU A 18 40.15 45.04 -2.76
CA LEU A 18 38.98 44.69 -1.92
C LEU A 18 37.74 44.32 -2.74
N GLY A 19 37.55 44.83 -3.95
CA GLY A 19 36.46 44.49 -4.83
C GLY A 19 36.59 43.09 -5.47
N LEU A 20 37.80 42.59 -5.70
CA LEU A 20 38.04 41.26 -6.26
C LEU A 20 37.98 40.13 -5.22
N THR A 21 38.29 40.43 -3.94
CA THR A 21 38.13 39.44 -2.84
C THR A 21 36.66 39.27 -2.39
N ALA A 22 35.83 40.30 -2.55
CA ALA A 22 34.40 40.19 -2.23
C ALA A 22 33.61 39.41 -3.31
N LEU A 23 34.11 39.34 -4.55
CA LEU A 23 33.46 38.60 -5.67
C LEU A 23 33.78 37.11 -5.67
N MET A 24 34.82 36.64 -4.96
CA MET A 24 35.18 35.22 -4.86
C MET A 24 34.51 34.45 -3.71
N VAL A 25 33.82 35.15 -2.79
CA VAL A 25 33.12 34.48 -1.66
C VAL A 25 31.67 34.12 -1.98
N PHE A 26 31.11 34.59 -3.11
CA PHE A 26 29.71 34.27 -3.51
C PHE A 26 29.58 33.11 -4.50
N LEU A 27 30.66 32.41 -4.85
CA LEU A 27 30.65 31.29 -5.80
C LEU A 27 30.74 29.89 -5.13
N GLY A 28 30.44 29.76 -3.86
CA GLY A 28 30.75 28.55 -3.10
C GLY A 28 29.62 27.85 -2.35
N PHE A 29 28.35 28.25 -2.49
CA PHE A 29 27.23 27.49 -1.91
C PHE A 29 26.05 27.38 -2.87
N SER A 30 26.26 26.78 -4.02
CA SER A 30 25.19 26.03 -4.64
C SER A 30 24.99 24.79 -3.75
N GLY A 31 24.29 24.94 -2.65
CA GLY A 31 23.77 23.81 -1.92
C GLY A 31 22.97 23.02 -2.96
N VAL A 32 23.48 21.87 -3.36
CA VAL A 32 22.69 20.88 -4.07
C VAL A 32 21.60 20.48 -3.07
N TYR A 33 20.48 21.20 -3.08
CA TYR A 33 19.27 20.73 -2.41
C TYR A 33 18.99 19.38 -3.05
N ALA A 34 19.15 18.32 -2.27
CA ALA A 34 18.73 17.00 -2.69
C ALA A 34 17.26 17.13 -3.13
N GLU A 35 17.00 16.79 -4.40
CA GLU A 35 15.65 16.91 -4.95
C GLU A 35 14.72 16.00 -4.16
N GLU A 36 13.65 16.55 -3.61
CA GLU A 36 12.71 15.83 -2.77
C GLU A 36 12.01 14.72 -3.55
N LEU A 37 12.04 13.49 -3.04
CA LEU A 37 11.35 12.35 -3.62
C LEU A 37 9.93 12.28 -3.05
N LEU A 38 8.92 12.46 -3.89
CA LEU A 38 7.52 12.42 -3.50
C LEU A 38 6.96 11.01 -3.66
N VAL A 39 6.51 10.43 -2.54
CA VAL A 39 6.00 9.06 -2.48
C VAL A 39 4.52 9.07 -2.12
N TYR A 40 3.70 8.33 -2.87
CA TYR A 40 2.33 7.97 -2.49
C TYR A 40 2.31 6.53 -2.01
N THR A 41 1.55 6.26 -0.95
CA THR A 41 1.52 4.93 -0.35
C THR A 41 0.15 4.55 0.20
N ALA A 42 -0.13 3.24 0.18
CA ALA A 42 -1.26 2.63 0.89
C ALA A 42 -0.82 1.79 2.10
N LEU A 43 0.47 1.80 2.44
CA LEU A 43 0.98 1.17 3.66
C LEU A 43 0.31 1.78 4.90
N GLU A 44 0.11 0.97 5.93
CA GLU A 44 -0.41 1.45 7.22
C GLU A 44 0.62 2.35 7.92
N ASP A 45 0.17 3.22 8.83
CA ASP A 45 1.06 4.17 9.53
C ASP A 45 2.17 3.48 10.31
N ASP A 46 1.85 2.37 10.95
CA ASP A 46 2.79 1.56 11.72
C ASP A 46 3.86 0.90 10.82
N GLU A 47 3.54 0.58 9.57
CA GLU A 47 4.48 0.08 8.59
C GLU A 47 5.42 1.18 8.08
N VAL A 48 4.86 2.32 7.68
CA VAL A 48 5.65 3.49 7.25
C VAL A 48 6.59 3.94 8.35
N ALA A 49 6.15 3.92 9.62
CA ALA A 49 6.96 4.30 10.77
C ALA A 49 8.18 3.37 10.99
N VAL A 50 8.14 2.14 10.50
CA VAL A 50 9.26 1.19 10.57
C VAL A 50 10.13 1.26 9.31
N TYR A 51 9.51 1.25 8.12
CA TYR A 51 10.24 1.06 6.87
C TYR A 51 10.93 2.35 6.39
N LEU A 52 10.27 3.51 6.49
CA LEU A 52 10.84 4.76 6.01
C LEU A 52 12.12 5.19 6.76
N PRO A 53 12.23 5.08 8.10
CA PRO A 53 13.47 5.33 8.80
C PRO A 53 14.62 4.41 8.37
N ALA A 54 14.34 3.15 8.03
CA ALA A 54 15.37 2.23 7.54
C ALA A 54 15.92 2.70 6.17
N PHE A 55 15.03 3.11 5.24
CA PHE A 55 15.47 3.72 4.00
C PHE A 55 16.34 4.97 4.23
N LYS A 56 15.86 5.90 5.08
CA LYS A 56 16.61 7.14 5.40
C LYS A 56 17.97 6.87 6.04
N LYS A 57 18.09 5.79 6.82
CA LYS A 57 19.37 5.37 7.39
C LYS A 57 20.31 4.83 6.32
N ALA A 58 19.81 4.06 5.37
CA ALA A 58 20.60 3.51 4.26
C ALA A 58 20.98 4.57 3.22
N HIS A 59 20.16 5.61 3.06
CA HIS A 59 20.32 6.67 2.05
C HIS A 59 20.08 8.06 2.68
N PRO A 60 20.98 8.55 3.56
CA PRO A 60 20.79 9.79 4.31
C PRO A 60 20.77 11.05 3.43
N ASP A 61 21.32 10.98 2.22
CA ASP A 61 21.37 12.07 1.23
C ASP A 61 20.09 12.18 0.40
N ILE A 62 19.14 11.24 0.54
CA ILE A 62 17.88 11.28 -0.20
C ILE A 62 16.76 11.80 0.70
N ASN A 63 16.21 12.95 0.33
CA ASN A 63 15.04 13.50 1.01
C ASN A 63 13.78 12.85 0.48
N VAL A 64 13.09 12.06 1.32
CA VAL A 64 11.82 11.38 0.98
C VAL A 64 10.68 11.96 1.78
N THR A 65 9.63 12.36 1.08
CA THR A 65 8.36 12.81 1.66
C THR A 65 7.23 11.87 1.25
N ILE A 66 6.50 11.36 2.24
CA ILE A 66 5.20 10.70 1.99
C ILE A 66 4.19 11.82 1.72
N ALA A 67 4.04 12.16 0.44
CA ALA A 67 3.20 13.28 0.00
C ALA A 67 1.69 12.93 0.06
N PHE A 68 1.36 11.65 0.01
CA PHE A 68 -0.02 11.17 0.18
C PHE A 68 -0.04 9.73 0.72
N ARG A 69 -0.82 9.53 1.77
CA ARG A 69 -1.09 8.21 2.35
C ARG A 69 -2.57 8.05 2.64
N ASP A 70 -3.15 6.98 2.14
CA ASP A 70 -4.53 6.57 2.42
C ASP A 70 -4.73 5.11 2.04
N SER A 71 -5.93 4.55 2.20
CA SER A 71 -6.27 3.21 1.72
C SER A 71 -6.17 3.11 0.19
N THR A 72 -5.89 1.91 -0.31
CA THR A 72 -5.58 1.65 -1.73
C THR A 72 -6.58 2.26 -2.70
N GLY A 73 -7.88 2.20 -2.41
CA GLY A 73 -8.91 2.76 -3.29
C GLY A 73 -8.79 4.28 -3.42
N ILE A 74 -8.49 4.98 -2.34
CA ILE A 74 -8.32 6.43 -2.30
C ILE A 74 -7.01 6.83 -3.00
N VAL A 75 -5.90 6.11 -2.73
CA VAL A 75 -4.63 6.32 -3.44
C VAL A 75 -4.83 6.13 -4.94
N THR A 76 -5.54 5.07 -5.35
CA THR A 76 -5.85 4.81 -6.77
C THR A 76 -6.64 5.96 -7.39
N ALA A 77 -7.70 6.43 -6.72
CA ALA A 77 -8.52 7.53 -7.21
C ALA A 77 -7.70 8.82 -7.38
N LYS A 78 -6.79 9.12 -6.44
CA LYS A 78 -5.88 10.26 -6.53
C LYS A 78 -4.93 10.12 -7.71
N LEU A 79 -4.29 8.96 -7.89
CA LEU A 79 -3.40 8.71 -9.03
C LEU A 79 -4.15 8.95 -10.36
N LEU A 80 -5.36 8.40 -10.49
CA LEU A 80 -6.17 8.55 -11.70
C LEU A 80 -6.61 10.00 -11.95
N ALA A 81 -6.89 10.76 -10.91
CA ALA A 81 -7.21 12.19 -11.02
C ALA A 81 -6.00 13.02 -11.49
N GLU A 82 -4.78 12.57 -11.19
CA GLU A 82 -3.52 13.21 -11.58
C GLU A 82 -2.89 12.62 -12.85
N LYS A 83 -3.61 11.78 -13.61
CA LYS A 83 -3.05 11.04 -14.74
C LYS A 83 -2.29 11.90 -15.77
N ASP A 84 -2.77 13.12 -16.02
CA ASP A 84 -2.20 14.06 -16.99
C ASP A 84 -1.08 14.93 -16.39
N ASN A 85 -0.96 14.98 -15.05
CA ASN A 85 0.08 15.71 -14.32
C ASN A 85 0.45 14.99 -13.02
N PRO A 86 1.15 13.84 -13.06
CA PRO A 86 1.48 13.04 -11.89
C PRO A 86 2.33 13.80 -10.89
N GLN A 87 1.90 13.87 -9.63
CA GLN A 87 2.65 14.51 -8.56
C GLN A 87 3.64 13.54 -7.91
N ALA A 88 3.24 12.30 -7.67
CA ALA A 88 4.13 11.28 -7.12
C ALA A 88 5.29 10.96 -8.07
N ASP A 89 6.46 10.68 -7.52
CA ASP A 89 7.59 10.09 -8.24
C ASP A 89 7.54 8.57 -8.17
N VAL A 90 7.17 8.06 -6.99
CA VAL A 90 7.03 6.63 -6.67
C VAL A 90 5.68 6.37 -6.03
N VAL A 91 5.05 5.28 -6.41
CA VAL A 91 4.02 4.62 -5.60
C VAL A 91 4.68 3.49 -4.85
N TRP A 92 4.52 3.47 -3.52
CA TRP A 92 5.12 2.49 -2.64
C TRP A 92 4.07 1.75 -1.83
N GLY A 93 3.99 0.43 -1.98
CA GLY A 93 3.08 -0.39 -1.21
C GLY A 93 1.61 -0.08 -1.48
N THR A 94 1.17 -0.27 -2.73
CA THR A 94 -0.26 -0.30 -3.07
C THR A 94 -0.60 -1.61 -3.78
N ALA A 95 -1.89 -1.90 -3.98
CA ALA A 95 -2.32 -3.11 -4.68
C ALA A 95 -1.78 -3.16 -6.12
N ALA A 96 -1.24 -4.31 -6.53
CA ALA A 96 -0.80 -4.54 -7.91
C ALA A 96 -1.96 -4.36 -8.90
N THR A 97 -3.19 -4.75 -8.54
CA THR A 97 -4.39 -4.49 -9.35
C THR A 97 -4.61 -3.02 -9.64
N SER A 98 -4.27 -2.11 -8.72
CA SER A 98 -4.32 -0.65 -8.93
C SER A 98 -3.21 -0.18 -9.87
N LEU A 99 -2.01 -0.74 -9.74
CA LEU A 99 -0.89 -0.42 -10.64
C LEU A 99 -1.11 -0.95 -12.06
N LEU A 100 -1.78 -2.10 -12.21
CA LEU A 100 -2.21 -2.61 -13.52
C LEU A 100 -3.14 -1.62 -14.22
N VAL A 101 -4.14 -1.07 -13.52
CA VAL A 101 -5.01 -0.01 -14.07
C VAL A 101 -4.19 1.22 -14.48
N CYS A 102 -3.26 1.67 -13.64
CA CYS A 102 -2.38 2.79 -13.98
C CYS A 102 -1.49 2.48 -15.20
N ASN A 103 -1.01 1.24 -15.31
CA ASN A 103 -0.18 0.81 -16.44
C ASN A 103 -0.96 0.82 -17.77
N GLU A 104 -2.19 0.33 -17.78
CA GLU A 104 -3.05 0.36 -18.97
C GLU A 104 -3.31 1.79 -19.46
N LEU A 105 -3.38 2.74 -18.55
CA LEU A 105 -3.52 4.17 -18.87
C LEU A 105 -2.18 4.85 -19.23
N GLY A 106 -1.09 4.09 -19.31
CA GLY A 106 0.24 4.60 -19.68
C GLY A 106 0.87 5.54 -18.65
N MET A 107 0.46 5.42 -17.37
CA MET A 107 0.91 6.28 -16.27
C MET A 107 2.21 5.82 -15.62
N LEU A 108 2.69 4.61 -15.91
CA LEU A 108 3.88 4.03 -15.29
C LEU A 108 5.08 4.03 -16.22
N THR A 109 6.28 4.13 -15.65
CA THR A 109 7.56 3.99 -16.33
C THR A 109 8.22 2.67 -15.96
N GLY A 110 8.77 1.96 -16.95
CA GLY A 110 9.49 0.70 -16.72
C GLY A 110 10.84 0.92 -16.03
N TYR A 111 11.15 0.05 -15.09
CA TYR A 111 12.44 -0.02 -14.43
C TYR A 111 12.68 -1.42 -13.87
N ASN A 112 13.87 -1.97 -14.10
CA ASN A 112 14.31 -3.24 -13.52
C ASN A 112 15.20 -2.94 -12.31
N PRO A 113 14.66 -3.00 -11.06
CA PRO A 113 15.46 -2.78 -9.86
C PRO A 113 16.52 -3.86 -9.67
N LYS A 114 17.57 -3.51 -8.94
CA LYS A 114 18.60 -4.49 -8.53
C LYS A 114 17.97 -5.58 -7.67
N GLY A 115 18.21 -6.84 -8.03
CA GLY A 115 17.62 -7.98 -7.32
C GLY A 115 16.26 -8.43 -7.86
N LEU A 116 15.77 -7.85 -8.97
CA LEU A 116 14.50 -8.24 -9.61
C LEU A 116 14.44 -9.73 -9.95
N GLU A 117 15.57 -10.37 -10.26
CA GLU A 117 15.68 -11.80 -10.56
C GLU A 117 15.27 -12.68 -9.37
N LYS A 118 15.37 -12.18 -8.13
CA LYS A 118 14.99 -12.87 -6.89
C LYS A 118 13.51 -12.73 -6.57
N VAL A 119 12.80 -11.80 -7.22
CA VAL A 119 11.37 -11.59 -7.02
C VAL A 119 10.59 -12.72 -7.70
N ARG A 120 9.71 -13.38 -6.93
CA ARG A 120 8.88 -14.51 -7.38
C ARG A 120 8.08 -14.16 -8.61
N LYS A 121 7.93 -15.14 -9.52
CA LYS A 121 6.99 -15.04 -10.64
C LYS A 121 5.57 -14.85 -10.06
N GLY A 122 4.80 -13.91 -10.59
CA GLY A 122 3.49 -13.55 -10.04
C GLY A 122 3.51 -12.42 -9.00
N MET A 123 4.69 -12.09 -8.45
CA MET A 123 4.87 -10.92 -7.59
C MET A 123 5.62 -9.77 -8.31
N LYS A 124 5.67 -9.78 -9.61
CA LYS A 124 6.19 -8.70 -10.47
C LYS A 124 5.49 -8.72 -11.81
N ASP A 125 5.57 -7.62 -12.51
CA ASP A 125 5.07 -7.51 -13.89
C ASP A 125 5.65 -8.61 -14.77
N GLY A 126 4.78 -9.44 -15.32
CA GLY A 126 5.14 -10.54 -16.22
C GLY A 126 5.00 -10.19 -17.70
N LYS A 127 4.50 -9.00 -18.04
CA LYS A 127 4.19 -8.60 -19.42
C LYS A 127 5.17 -7.61 -20.02
N ASN A 128 5.78 -6.77 -19.19
CA ASN A 128 6.66 -5.69 -19.65
C ASN A 128 8.11 -5.92 -19.23
N ASP A 129 9.03 -5.54 -20.12
CA ASP A 129 10.46 -5.42 -19.84
C ASP A 129 10.96 -4.07 -20.42
N PRO A 130 11.41 -3.14 -19.56
CA PRO A 130 11.48 -3.18 -18.09
C PRO A 130 10.10 -3.27 -17.42
N VAL A 131 10.06 -3.94 -16.24
CA VAL A 131 8.82 -4.14 -15.46
C VAL A 131 8.20 -2.81 -15.07
N ARG A 132 6.86 -2.76 -15.02
CA ARG A 132 6.11 -1.56 -14.66
C ARG A 132 5.70 -1.53 -13.18
N TRP A 133 5.63 -2.69 -12.55
CA TRP A 133 5.35 -2.83 -11.13
C TRP A 133 6.15 -4.00 -10.52
N ILE A 134 6.46 -3.88 -9.23
CA ILE A 134 7.25 -4.87 -8.50
C ILE A 134 6.63 -5.05 -7.12
N GLY A 135 6.24 -6.28 -6.78
CA GLY A 135 5.73 -6.65 -5.47
C GLY A 135 6.79 -6.61 -4.38
N ILE A 136 6.31 -6.38 -3.16
CA ILE A 136 7.13 -6.46 -1.94
C ILE A 136 6.63 -7.54 -0.99
N LYS A 137 5.32 -7.71 -0.89
CA LYS A 137 4.65 -8.71 -0.04
C LYS A 137 3.24 -8.95 -0.52
N ALA A 138 2.57 -9.97 0.03
CA ALA A 138 1.15 -10.17 -0.20
C ALA A 138 0.37 -9.99 1.11
N TYR A 139 -0.82 -9.42 1.01
CA TYR A 139 -1.79 -9.41 2.09
C TYR A 139 -3.01 -10.26 1.71
N VAL A 140 -3.57 -10.93 2.72
CA VAL A 140 -4.58 -11.98 2.57
C VAL A 140 -5.81 -11.60 3.37
N THR A 141 -7.01 -11.87 2.85
CA THR A 141 -8.25 -11.67 3.58
C THR A 141 -8.46 -12.73 4.65
N GLY A 142 -9.11 -12.35 5.75
CA GLY A 142 -9.46 -13.25 6.83
C GLY A 142 -10.70 -12.77 7.58
N ILE A 143 -11.25 -13.66 8.37
CA ILE A 143 -12.37 -13.40 9.27
C ILE A 143 -11.80 -13.21 10.67
N VAL A 144 -12.08 -12.08 11.30
CA VAL A 144 -11.61 -11.73 12.65
C VAL A 144 -12.81 -11.73 13.57
N GLY A 145 -12.86 -12.65 14.52
CA GLY A 145 -13.95 -12.78 15.50
C GLY A 145 -13.51 -12.32 16.89
N ASN A 146 -14.28 -11.45 17.55
CA ASN A 146 -14.07 -11.14 18.96
C ASN A 146 -14.63 -12.25 19.83
N THR A 147 -13.78 -12.99 20.55
CA THR A 147 -14.15 -14.19 21.29
C THR A 147 -15.15 -13.89 22.42
N ILE A 148 -15.02 -12.72 23.09
CA ILE A 148 -15.92 -12.30 24.19
C ILE A 148 -17.31 -11.94 23.64
N GLU A 149 -17.38 -11.12 22.61
CA GLU A 149 -18.67 -10.69 22.03
C GLU A 149 -19.38 -11.86 21.33
N MET A 150 -18.62 -12.76 20.71
CA MET A 150 -19.19 -13.98 20.11
C MET A 150 -19.76 -14.92 21.19
N GLU A 151 -19.07 -15.11 22.31
CA GLU A 151 -19.56 -15.91 23.42
C GLU A 151 -20.86 -15.33 24.01
N LYS A 152 -20.87 -14.01 24.32
CA LYS A 152 -22.07 -13.31 24.82
C LYS A 152 -23.30 -13.49 23.92
N LYS A 153 -23.08 -13.45 22.61
CA LYS A 153 -24.13 -13.56 21.59
C LYS A 153 -24.36 -15.00 21.12
N LYS A 154 -23.63 -15.96 21.65
CA LYS A 154 -23.66 -17.39 21.25
C LYS A 154 -23.41 -17.59 19.74
N LEU A 155 -22.51 -16.82 19.18
CA LEU A 155 -22.11 -16.90 17.77
C LEU A 155 -20.92 -17.85 17.64
N PRO A 156 -20.99 -18.92 16.81
CA PRO A 156 -19.81 -19.72 16.49
C PRO A 156 -18.86 -18.92 15.59
N MET A 157 -17.56 -19.24 15.61
CA MET A 157 -16.59 -18.64 14.68
C MET A 157 -16.86 -19.13 13.25
N PRO A 158 -17.15 -18.24 12.27
CA PRO A 158 -17.32 -18.65 10.88
C PRO A 158 -15.99 -19.12 10.31
N LYS A 159 -15.98 -20.27 9.63
CA LYS A 159 -14.78 -20.91 9.03
C LYS A 159 -14.87 -21.05 7.52
N SER A 160 -15.95 -20.57 6.93
CA SER A 160 -16.19 -20.62 5.48
C SER A 160 -17.00 -19.40 5.03
N TYR A 161 -17.00 -19.15 3.72
CA TYR A 161 -17.91 -18.14 3.16
C TYR A 161 -19.37 -18.56 3.38
N ALA A 162 -19.67 -19.86 3.27
CA ALA A 162 -21.02 -20.38 3.54
C ALA A 162 -21.48 -20.13 4.99
N ASP A 163 -20.58 -20.20 5.97
CA ASP A 163 -20.93 -19.89 7.35
C ASP A 163 -21.39 -18.46 7.54
N LEU A 164 -20.75 -17.50 6.84
CA LEU A 164 -21.08 -16.07 6.93
C LEU A 164 -22.50 -15.73 6.47
N LEU A 165 -23.16 -16.64 5.71
CA LEU A 165 -24.55 -16.47 5.26
C LEU A 165 -25.60 -16.90 6.30
N LYS A 166 -25.20 -17.57 7.39
CA LYS A 166 -26.15 -18.04 8.40
C LYS A 166 -26.90 -16.87 9.04
N PRO A 167 -28.23 -16.94 9.21
CA PRO A 167 -29.04 -15.86 9.76
C PRO A 167 -28.62 -15.41 11.16
N ILE A 168 -27.92 -16.26 11.92
CA ILE A 168 -27.41 -15.91 13.25
C ILE A 168 -26.43 -14.73 13.23
N TYR A 169 -25.81 -14.45 12.07
CA TYR A 169 -24.88 -13.34 11.91
C TYR A 169 -25.53 -12.04 11.41
N GLN A 170 -26.86 -11.98 11.28
CA GLN A 170 -27.54 -10.79 10.79
C GLN A 170 -27.14 -9.54 11.59
N GLY A 171 -26.58 -8.53 10.90
CA GLY A 171 -26.10 -7.30 11.51
C GLY A 171 -24.89 -7.45 12.45
N GLN A 172 -24.19 -8.60 12.42
CA GLN A 172 -23.03 -8.87 13.28
C GLN A 172 -21.69 -8.76 12.56
N VAL A 173 -21.69 -8.59 11.24
CA VAL A 173 -20.49 -8.58 10.40
C VAL A 173 -20.20 -7.19 9.89
N VAL A 174 -18.95 -6.75 9.96
CA VAL A 174 -18.44 -5.54 9.27
C VAL A 174 -17.43 -5.92 8.23
N MET A 175 -17.41 -5.20 7.12
CA MET A 175 -16.55 -5.48 5.98
C MET A 175 -16.05 -4.16 5.35
N PRO A 176 -14.87 -4.12 4.69
CA PRO A 176 -14.44 -2.90 4.01
C PRO A 176 -15.24 -2.65 2.73
N ASN A 177 -15.52 -1.37 2.44
CA ASN A 177 -16.09 -0.93 1.17
C ASN A 177 -15.06 -1.07 0.03
N PRO A 178 -15.36 -1.78 -1.06
CA PRO A 178 -14.40 -2.04 -2.14
C PRO A 178 -14.00 -0.80 -2.95
N ALA A 179 -14.83 0.25 -2.96
CA ALA A 179 -14.51 1.48 -3.69
C ALA A 179 -13.38 2.28 -3.02
N SER A 180 -13.31 2.26 -1.68
CA SER A 180 -12.30 2.98 -0.91
C SER A 180 -11.18 2.09 -0.38
N SER A 181 -11.43 0.80 -0.16
CA SER A 181 -10.47 -0.14 0.43
C SER A 181 -9.98 -1.18 -0.56
N GLY A 182 -8.65 -1.38 -0.64
CA GLY A 182 -8.05 -2.48 -1.39
C GLY A 182 -8.48 -3.84 -0.84
N THR A 183 -8.56 -4.00 0.48
CA THR A 183 -9.06 -5.23 1.12
C THR A 183 -10.52 -5.50 0.76
N GLY A 184 -11.35 -4.46 0.71
CA GLY A 184 -12.75 -4.59 0.27
C GLY A 184 -12.84 -5.05 -1.18
N PHE A 185 -12.08 -4.42 -2.08
CA PHE A 185 -12.04 -4.83 -3.49
C PHE A 185 -11.53 -6.26 -3.65
N LEU A 186 -10.44 -6.61 -2.96
CA LEU A 186 -9.89 -7.95 -2.93
C LEU A 186 -10.93 -8.99 -2.49
N THR A 187 -11.68 -8.72 -1.41
CA THR A 187 -12.71 -9.64 -0.92
C THR A 187 -13.79 -9.90 -1.96
N VAL A 188 -14.32 -8.83 -2.56
CA VAL A 188 -15.36 -8.95 -3.61
C VAL A 188 -14.82 -9.66 -4.85
N SER A 189 -13.65 -9.25 -5.34
CA SER A 189 -13.01 -9.85 -6.51
C SER A 189 -12.71 -11.34 -6.30
N ALA A 190 -12.22 -11.73 -5.12
CA ALA A 190 -11.95 -13.12 -4.78
C ALA A 190 -13.22 -13.98 -4.78
N ILE A 191 -14.31 -13.48 -4.20
CA ILE A 191 -15.61 -14.16 -4.19
C ILE A 191 -16.12 -14.38 -5.61
N LEU A 192 -16.04 -13.35 -6.46
CA LEU A 192 -16.46 -13.45 -7.86
C LEU A 192 -15.62 -14.44 -8.67
N GLN A 193 -14.32 -14.50 -8.43
CA GLN A 193 -13.43 -15.46 -9.09
C GLN A 193 -13.65 -16.88 -8.59
N LEU A 194 -13.83 -17.06 -7.27
CA LEU A 194 -13.99 -18.36 -6.64
C LEU A 194 -15.32 -19.04 -7.04
N MET A 195 -16.40 -18.28 -7.06
CA MET A 195 -17.77 -18.79 -7.26
C MET A 195 -18.28 -18.61 -8.69
N GLY A 196 -17.59 -17.83 -9.52
CA GLY A 196 -18.10 -17.30 -10.78
C GLY A 196 -19.00 -16.08 -10.54
N GLU A 197 -19.16 -15.22 -11.54
CA GLU A 197 -19.79 -13.91 -11.34
C GLU A 197 -21.25 -13.99 -10.87
N GLU A 198 -22.07 -14.82 -11.51
CA GLU A 198 -23.49 -14.97 -11.17
C GLU A 198 -23.66 -15.40 -9.71
N LYS A 199 -23.08 -16.52 -9.33
CA LYS A 199 -23.17 -17.05 -7.96
C LYS A 199 -22.43 -16.17 -6.95
N GLY A 200 -21.37 -15.50 -7.37
CA GLY A 200 -20.63 -14.57 -6.51
C GLY A 200 -21.46 -13.34 -6.15
N TRP A 201 -22.23 -12.78 -7.09
CA TRP A 201 -23.16 -11.70 -6.78
C TRP A 201 -24.34 -12.17 -5.92
N ASP A 202 -24.89 -13.37 -6.20
CA ASP A 202 -25.95 -13.98 -5.34
C ASP A 202 -25.45 -14.19 -3.90
N TYR A 203 -24.18 -14.61 -3.76
CA TYR A 203 -23.54 -14.73 -2.44
C TYR A 203 -23.42 -13.37 -1.75
N LEU A 204 -22.99 -12.35 -2.47
CA LEU A 204 -22.81 -10.99 -1.92
C LEU A 204 -24.16 -10.36 -1.52
N ASP A 205 -25.23 -10.64 -2.27
CA ASP A 205 -26.60 -10.22 -1.90
C ASP A 205 -27.01 -10.83 -0.56
N GLN A 206 -26.77 -12.13 -0.38
CA GLN A 206 -27.06 -12.80 0.89
C GLN A 206 -26.17 -12.32 2.04
N LEU A 207 -24.85 -12.16 1.77
CA LEU A 207 -23.91 -11.64 2.76
C LEU A 207 -24.30 -10.23 3.23
N HIS A 208 -24.81 -9.40 2.32
CA HIS A 208 -25.24 -8.04 2.63
C HIS A 208 -26.28 -7.99 3.75
N GLU A 209 -27.17 -8.97 3.87
CA GLU A 209 -28.13 -9.05 4.95
C GLU A 209 -27.44 -9.15 6.32
N ASN A 210 -26.31 -9.84 6.39
CA ASN A 210 -25.53 -10.04 7.61
C ASN A 210 -24.55 -8.89 7.90
N ILE A 211 -24.26 -8.06 6.90
CA ILE A 211 -23.40 -6.88 7.08
C ILE A 211 -24.14 -5.78 7.84
N ALA A 212 -23.54 -5.32 8.93
CA ALA A 212 -23.97 -4.14 9.67
C ALA A 212 -23.47 -2.83 8.99
N GLN A 213 -22.22 -2.82 8.54
CA GLN A 213 -21.61 -1.63 7.96
C GLN A 213 -20.43 -1.99 7.05
N TYR A 214 -20.25 -1.21 5.97
CA TYR A 214 -19.05 -1.21 5.16
C TYR A 214 -18.14 -0.04 5.54
N THR A 215 -16.88 -0.34 5.92
CA THR A 215 -15.91 0.66 6.40
C THR A 215 -15.01 1.16 5.26
N HIS A 216 -14.50 2.40 5.34
CA HIS A 216 -13.62 2.94 4.29
C HIS A 216 -12.18 2.41 4.35
N SER A 217 -11.73 1.89 5.49
CA SER A 217 -10.40 1.32 5.69
C SER A 217 -10.46 -0.20 5.76
N GLY A 218 -9.50 -0.89 5.13
CA GLY A 218 -9.38 -2.35 5.16
C GLY A 218 -9.01 -2.93 6.53
N SER A 219 -8.33 -2.14 7.38
CA SER A 219 -7.94 -2.52 8.74
C SER A 219 -9.03 -2.25 9.78
N LYS A 220 -9.99 -1.37 9.49
CA LYS A 220 -11.00 -0.94 10.46
C LYS A 220 -11.88 -2.10 10.96
N PRO A 221 -12.36 -3.05 10.15
CA PRO A 221 -13.16 -4.17 10.65
C PRO A 221 -12.43 -5.01 11.70
N ALA A 222 -11.14 -5.31 11.50
CA ALA A 222 -10.35 -6.03 12.51
C ALA A 222 -10.19 -5.22 13.81
N LYS A 223 -9.98 -3.90 13.70
CA LYS A 223 -9.89 -3.00 14.86
C LYS A 223 -11.22 -2.91 15.60
N MET A 224 -12.35 -2.87 14.89
CA MET A 224 -13.68 -2.86 15.49
C MET A 224 -13.99 -4.18 16.20
N ALA A 225 -13.61 -5.33 15.58
CA ALA A 225 -13.71 -6.62 16.25
C ALA A 225 -12.81 -6.67 17.49
N GLY A 226 -11.53 -6.25 17.40
CA GLY A 226 -10.62 -6.20 18.55
C GLY A 226 -11.24 -5.48 19.75
N LYS A 227 -11.80 -4.31 19.52
CA LYS A 227 -12.45 -3.48 20.55
C LYS A 227 -13.83 -3.97 21.00
N GLY A 228 -14.37 -5.02 20.39
CA GLY A 228 -15.72 -5.51 20.70
C GLY A 228 -16.86 -4.62 20.20
N GLU A 229 -16.58 -3.70 19.27
CA GLU A 229 -17.63 -2.88 18.65
C GLU A 229 -18.55 -3.74 17.76
N PHE A 230 -17.98 -4.76 17.12
CA PHE A 230 -18.69 -5.79 16.36
C PHE A 230 -18.08 -7.17 16.63
N PRO A 231 -18.90 -8.23 16.66
CA PRO A 231 -18.38 -9.58 16.91
C PRO A 231 -17.48 -10.10 15.80
N ILE A 232 -17.74 -9.70 14.52
CA ILE A 232 -17.07 -10.27 13.36
C ILE A 232 -16.66 -9.16 12.39
N GLY A 233 -15.38 -9.17 11.97
CA GLY A 233 -14.85 -8.31 10.91
C GLY A 233 -14.24 -9.13 9.78
N ILE A 234 -14.67 -8.91 8.54
CA ILE A 234 -13.91 -9.34 7.36
C ILE A 234 -12.85 -8.28 7.12
N SER A 235 -11.56 -8.66 7.16
CA SER A 235 -10.44 -7.73 7.07
C SER A 235 -9.23 -8.40 6.44
N PHE A 236 -8.10 -7.72 6.31
CA PHE A 236 -6.87 -8.45 5.98
C PHE A 236 -6.29 -9.11 7.25
N ALA A 237 -5.90 -10.36 7.10
CA ALA A 237 -5.57 -11.26 8.22
C ALA A 237 -4.49 -10.71 9.15
N TYR A 238 -3.45 -10.06 8.58
CA TYR A 238 -2.38 -9.44 9.37
C TYR A 238 -2.94 -8.52 10.48
N ARG A 239 -3.93 -7.68 10.16
CA ARG A 239 -4.48 -6.75 11.17
C ARG A 239 -5.18 -7.50 12.30
N GLY A 240 -5.82 -8.62 12.02
CA GLY A 240 -6.36 -9.52 13.05
C GLY A 240 -5.26 -10.11 13.94
N PHE A 241 -4.19 -10.63 13.33
CA PHE A 241 -3.03 -11.15 14.08
C PHE A 241 -2.36 -10.06 14.93
N LYS A 242 -2.27 -8.84 14.41
CA LYS A 242 -1.75 -7.70 15.17
C LYS A 242 -2.65 -7.36 16.36
N GLN A 243 -3.98 -7.31 16.19
CA GLN A 243 -4.91 -7.09 17.32
C GLN A 243 -4.70 -8.15 18.40
N ARG A 244 -4.56 -9.42 18.01
CA ARG A 244 -4.28 -10.50 18.98
C ARG A 244 -2.93 -10.32 19.68
N ALA A 245 -1.89 -9.95 18.97
CA ALA A 245 -0.57 -9.68 19.55
C ALA A 245 -0.58 -8.46 20.49
N ASP A 246 -1.47 -7.50 20.27
CA ASP A 246 -1.69 -6.33 21.11
C ASP A 246 -2.57 -6.67 22.34
N GLY A 247 -2.99 -7.94 22.51
CA GLY A 247 -3.76 -8.44 23.66
C GLY A 247 -5.27 -8.39 23.50
N GLU A 248 -5.77 -8.03 22.31
CA GLU A 248 -7.22 -8.02 22.06
C GLU A 248 -7.77 -9.44 21.92
N PRO A 249 -9.01 -9.71 22.41
CA PRO A 249 -9.61 -11.03 22.46
C PRO A 249 -10.16 -11.45 21.10
N VAL A 250 -9.28 -11.69 20.13
CA VAL A 250 -9.69 -12.05 18.77
C VAL A 250 -9.12 -13.40 18.31
N GLU A 251 -9.96 -14.13 17.57
CA GLU A 251 -9.59 -15.30 16.77
C GLU A 251 -9.62 -14.93 15.28
N ILE A 252 -8.70 -15.51 14.50
CA ILE A 252 -8.62 -15.29 13.07
C ILE A 252 -8.86 -16.62 12.35
N ALA A 253 -9.78 -16.62 11.38
CA ALA A 253 -10.01 -17.75 10.49
C ALA A 253 -9.81 -17.37 9.03
N PHE A 254 -9.30 -18.33 8.26
CA PHE A 254 -9.29 -18.28 6.81
C PHE A 254 -10.46 -19.10 6.28
N PRO A 255 -11.26 -18.58 5.33
CA PRO A 255 -12.34 -19.36 4.73
C PRO A 255 -11.84 -20.68 4.15
N ALA A 256 -12.56 -21.77 4.41
CA ALA A 256 -12.18 -23.12 3.95
C ALA A 256 -12.11 -23.22 2.42
N GLU A 257 -12.86 -22.40 1.72
CA GLU A 257 -12.87 -22.32 0.25
C GLU A 257 -11.63 -21.61 -0.31
N GLY A 258 -10.87 -20.93 0.55
CA GLY A 258 -9.67 -20.15 0.24
C GLY A 258 -9.87 -18.65 0.41
N SER A 259 -8.79 -17.98 0.73
CA SER A 259 -8.74 -16.53 0.94
C SER A 259 -8.24 -15.80 -0.29
N GLY A 260 -8.86 -14.69 -0.61
CA GLY A 260 -8.32 -13.76 -1.58
C GLY A 260 -7.01 -13.17 -1.08
N TYR A 261 -6.09 -12.90 -2.00
CA TYR A 261 -4.85 -12.20 -1.70
C TYR A 261 -4.57 -11.11 -2.75
N GLU A 262 -3.79 -10.14 -2.35
CA GLU A 262 -3.32 -9.08 -3.24
C GLU A 262 -1.81 -8.91 -3.06
N VAL A 263 -1.12 -8.62 -4.14
CA VAL A 263 0.30 -8.25 -4.09
C VAL A 263 0.41 -6.78 -3.77
N GLU A 264 1.07 -6.45 -2.68
CA GLU A 264 1.44 -5.08 -2.38
C GLU A 264 2.71 -4.74 -3.15
N ALA A 265 2.64 -3.69 -3.97
CA ALA A 265 3.62 -3.44 -5.01
C ALA A 265 4.01 -1.96 -5.13
N ASN A 266 5.11 -1.74 -5.84
CA ASN A 266 5.71 -0.45 -6.10
C ASN A 266 5.78 -0.18 -7.59
N ALA A 267 5.76 1.11 -7.97
CA ALA A 267 5.94 1.55 -9.35
C ALA A 267 6.59 2.93 -9.44
N LEU A 268 7.28 3.19 -10.57
CA LEU A 268 7.66 4.54 -10.98
C LEU A 268 6.52 5.21 -11.73
N MET A 269 6.17 6.42 -11.33
CA MET A 269 5.25 7.24 -12.11
C MET A 269 5.95 7.79 -13.37
N LYS A 270 5.20 7.82 -14.48
CA LYS A 270 5.70 8.40 -15.73
C LYS A 270 5.68 9.92 -15.64
N LYS A 271 6.88 10.52 -15.65
CA LYS A 271 7.09 11.97 -15.59
C LYS A 271 8.08 12.38 -16.70
N PRO A 272 8.13 13.66 -17.11
CA PRO A 272 9.10 14.13 -18.09
C PRO A 272 10.55 13.85 -17.69
N ARG A 273 10.84 13.90 -16.39
CA ARG A 273 12.14 13.54 -15.81
C ARG A 273 11.96 12.54 -14.69
N ILE A 274 12.61 11.40 -14.79
CA ILE A 274 12.65 10.39 -13.73
C ILE A 274 13.87 10.66 -12.84
N LYS A 275 13.62 10.89 -11.56
CA LYS A 275 14.66 11.12 -10.55
C LYS A 275 15.48 9.85 -10.34
N LYS A 276 16.80 9.97 -10.19
CA LYS A 276 17.67 8.83 -9.84
C LYS A 276 17.33 8.26 -8.46
N GLU A 277 16.90 9.12 -7.54
CA GLU A 277 16.46 8.82 -6.18
C GLU A 277 15.27 7.86 -6.18
N ALA A 278 14.35 8.01 -7.14
CA ALA A 278 13.20 7.10 -7.30
C ALA A 278 13.63 5.68 -7.66
N LYS A 279 14.66 5.53 -8.49
CA LYS A 279 15.23 4.22 -8.84
C LYS A 279 15.95 3.60 -7.64
N ILE A 280 16.74 4.39 -6.90
CA ILE A 280 17.41 3.95 -5.66
C ILE A 280 16.37 3.49 -4.63
N PHE A 281 15.25 4.21 -4.51
CA PHE A 281 14.17 3.82 -3.62
C PHE A 281 13.56 2.46 -3.99
N LEU A 282 13.32 2.20 -5.28
CA LEU A 282 12.82 0.91 -5.75
C LEU A 282 13.83 -0.22 -5.59
N ASP A 283 15.14 0.04 -5.81
CA ASP A 283 16.21 -0.93 -5.55
C ASP A 283 16.20 -1.35 -4.07
N TRP A 284 16.11 -0.35 -3.17
CA TRP A 284 16.03 -0.61 -1.73
C TRP A 284 14.74 -1.35 -1.34
N ALA A 285 13.60 -0.98 -1.91
CA ALA A 285 12.30 -1.55 -1.54
C ALA A 285 12.19 -3.07 -1.78
N ILE A 286 13.04 -3.64 -2.64
CA ILE A 286 13.15 -5.09 -2.84
C ILE A 286 14.49 -5.67 -2.39
N SER A 287 15.29 -4.89 -1.65
CA SER A 287 16.55 -5.36 -1.10
C SER A 287 16.36 -6.45 -0.04
N PRO A 288 17.38 -7.27 0.24
CA PRO A 288 17.32 -8.25 1.33
C PRO A 288 16.98 -7.64 2.69
N GLU A 289 17.44 -6.40 2.96
CA GLU A 289 17.14 -5.66 4.19
C GLU A 289 15.64 -5.33 4.27
N ALA A 290 15.07 -4.76 3.21
CA ALA A 290 13.66 -4.42 3.16
C ALA A 290 12.78 -5.67 3.24
N MET A 291 13.12 -6.74 2.50
CA MET A 291 12.40 -8.00 2.56
C MET A 291 12.42 -8.63 3.95
N ALA A 292 13.54 -8.58 4.66
CA ALA A 292 13.64 -9.06 6.03
C ALA A 292 12.77 -8.26 7.01
N MET A 293 12.55 -6.96 6.75
CA MET A 293 11.63 -6.15 7.54
C MET A 293 10.16 -6.53 7.25
N TYR A 294 9.79 -6.68 5.97
CA TYR A 294 8.43 -7.11 5.61
C TYR A 294 8.10 -8.50 6.18
N ALA A 295 9.09 -9.41 6.15
CA ALA A 295 8.96 -10.77 6.66
C ALA A 295 8.70 -10.88 8.16
N LYS A 296 9.06 -9.85 8.95
CA LYS A 296 8.71 -9.81 10.39
C LYS A 296 7.21 -9.72 10.66
N VAL A 297 6.46 -9.34 9.64
CA VAL A 297 5.05 -8.96 9.75
C VAL A 297 4.19 -9.80 8.82
N TYR A 298 4.67 -10.04 7.59
CA TYR A 298 3.92 -10.74 6.55
C TYR A 298 4.57 -12.07 6.22
N PRO A 299 3.81 -13.17 6.28
CA PRO A 299 4.36 -14.49 5.99
C PRO A 299 4.65 -14.72 4.50
N ILE A 300 4.10 -13.87 3.61
CA ILE A 300 4.30 -13.95 2.17
C ILE A 300 4.99 -12.66 1.68
N VAL A 301 6.28 -12.74 1.39
CA VAL A 301 7.08 -11.65 0.82
C VAL A 301 7.52 -11.97 -0.60
N ALA A 302 7.91 -10.95 -1.35
CA ALA A 302 8.14 -11.08 -2.78
C ALA A 302 9.39 -11.89 -3.16
N THR A 303 10.35 -12.05 -2.24
CA THR A 303 11.55 -12.88 -2.48
C THR A 303 11.51 -14.16 -1.66
N ASP A 304 12.28 -15.14 -2.08
CA ASP A 304 12.36 -16.43 -1.39
C ASP A 304 13.29 -16.35 -0.18
N ILE A 305 12.77 -15.87 0.95
CA ILE A 305 13.45 -15.84 2.24
C ILE A 305 12.66 -16.63 3.27
N LYS A 306 13.34 -17.16 4.27
CA LYS A 306 12.68 -17.82 5.40
C LYS A 306 11.89 -16.78 6.20
N VAL A 307 10.60 -17.05 6.40
CA VAL A 307 9.69 -16.22 7.19
C VAL A 307 9.13 -17.07 8.33
N ASP A 308 9.22 -16.57 9.54
CA ASP A 308 8.51 -17.15 10.67
C ASP A 308 7.08 -16.58 10.68
N ALA A 309 6.14 -17.41 10.23
CA ALA A 309 4.73 -16.99 10.20
C ALA A 309 4.22 -16.71 11.63
N PRO A 310 3.35 -15.69 11.81
CA PRO A 310 2.73 -15.45 13.11
C PRO A 310 1.99 -16.68 13.62
N GLU A 311 1.92 -16.85 14.93
CA GLU A 311 1.18 -17.94 15.56
C GLU A 311 -0.28 -17.97 15.05
N GLY A 312 -0.75 -19.15 14.64
CA GLY A 312 -2.09 -19.37 14.07
C GLY A 312 -2.18 -19.19 12.56
N TRP A 313 -1.10 -18.82 11.87
CA TRP A 313 -1.02 -19.01 10.43
C TRP A 313 -0.79 -20.48 10.11
N PRO A 314 -1.27 -20.98 8.95
CA PRO A 314 -0.89 -22.29 8.44
C PRO A 314 0.64 -22.41 8.30
N ALA A 315 1.15 -23.63 8.47
CA ALA A 315 2.58 -23.89 8.29
C ALA A 315 3.07 -23.51 6.87
N ASP A 316 2.22 -23.70 5.87
CA ASP A 316 2.38 -23.12 4.53
C ASP A 316 1.39 -21.98 4.36
N PRO A 317 1.84 -20.71 4.41
CA PRO A 317 0.97 -19.56 4.24
C PRO A 317 0.29 -19.45 2.86
N MET A 318 0.84 -20.14 1.84
CA MET A 318 0.25 -20.16 0.50
C MET A 318 -0.96 -21.09 0.42
N SER A 319 -1.09 -22.06 1.33
CA SER A 319 -2.16 -23.08 1.32
C SER A 319 -3.57 -22.54 1.51
N VAL A 320 -3.72 -21.33 2.04
CA VAL A 320 -5.02 -20.69 2.22
C VAL A 320 -5.43 -19.79 1.06
N LEU A 321 -4.61 -19.65 0.02
CA LEU A 321 -4.86 -18.73 -1.08
C LEU A 321 -5.72 -19.37 -2.16
N ILE A 322 -6.60 -18.57 -2.77
CA ILE A 322 -7.26 -18.95 -4.02
C ILE A 322 -6.29 -18.80 -5.20
N ASP A 323 -6.61 -19.42 -6.33
CA ASP A 323 -6.01 -19.06 -7.61
C ASP A 323 -6.58 -17.70 -8.05
N ASN A 324 -5.82 -16.64 -7.82
CA ASN A 324 -6.27 -15.26 -7.99
C ASN A 324 -5.67 -14.61 -9.24
N ASP A 325 -6.51 -14.33 -10.22
CA ASP A 325 -6.16 -13.58 -11.44
C ASP A 325 -6.20 -12.07 -11.19
N LEU A 326 -5.04 -11.49 -10.88
CA LEU A 326 -4.89 -10.04 -10.64
C LEU A 326 -5.21 -9.20 -11.89
N GLU A 327 -4.94 -9.73 -13.09
CA GLU A 327 -5.24 -9.04 -14.35
C GLU A 327 -6.75 -9.01 -14.59
N TRP A 328 -7.44 -10.13 -14.39
CA TRP A 328 -8.89 -10.15 -14.44
C TRP A 328 -9.49 -9.15 -13.45
N ALA A 329 -9.00 -9.14 -12.23
CA ALA A 329 -9.46 -8.21 -11.19
C ALA A 329 -9.26 -6.75 -11.60
N ALA A 330 -8.08 -6.38 -12.12
CA ALA A 330 -7.78 -5.04 -12.60
C ALA A 330 -8.69 -4.62 -13.76
N ASN A 331 -8.82 -5.49 -14.78
CA ASN A 331 -9.63 -5.24 -15.98
C ASN A 331 -11.12 -5.07 -15.67
N ASN A 332 -11.62 -5.77 -14.67
CA ASN A 332 -13.02 -5.70 -14.25
C ASN A 332 -13.29 -4.70 -13.11
N ARG A 333 -12.24 -4.07 -12.55
CA ARG A 333 -12.36 -3.21 -11.36
C ARG A 333 -13.47 -2.16 -11.48
N LYS A 334 -13.49 -1.40 -12.56
CA LYS A 334 -14.48 -0.32 -12.77
C LYS A 334 -15.92 -0.87 -12.78
N ARG A 335 -16.13 -1.99 -13.45
CA ARG A 335 -17.43 -2.64 -13.54
C ARG A 335 -17.87 -3.20 -12.20
N ILE A 336 -17.00 -3.93 -11.51
CA ILE A 336 -17.27 -4.51 -10.20
C ILE A 336 -17.61 -3.41 -9.18
N LEU A 337 -16.83 -2.34 -9.12
CA LEU A 337 -17.08 -1.23 -8.20
C LEU A 337 -18.41 -0.53 -8.48
N LYS A 338 -18.75 -0.33 -9.75
CA LYS A 338 -20.04 0.27 -10.13
C LYS A 338 -21.21 -0.60 -9.67
N GLU A 339 -21.16 -1.91 -9.98
CA GLU A 339 -22.19 -2.87 -9.61
C GLU A 339 -22.34 -2.96 -8.09
N TRP A 340 -21.23 -3.09 -7.37
CA TRP A 340 -21.22 -3.16 -5.92
C TRP A 340 -21.84 -1.91 -5.27
N THR A 341 -21.45 -0.73 -5.75
CA THR A 341 -21.99 0.55 -5.23
C THR A 341 -23.50 0.63 -5.44
N GLN A 342 -24.00 0.21 -6.59
CA GLN A 342 -25.44 0.21 -6.88
C GLN A 342 -26.23 -0.72 -5.94
N ARG A 343 -25.64 -1.87 -5.55
CA ARG A 343 -26.32 -2.87 -4.71
C ARG A 343 -26.19 -2.56 -3.21
N TYR A 344 -25.03 -2.12 -2.73
CA TYR A 344 -24.69 -2.24 -1.31
C TYR A 344 -24.25 -0.96 -0.60
N ASP A 345 -24.08 0.16 -1.29
CA ASP A 345 -23.50 1.40 -0.69
C ASP A 345 -24.36 2.01 0.42
N SER A 346 -25.63 1.60 0.52
CA SER A 346 -26.58 2.07 1.55
C SER A 346 -26.11 1.78 2.98
N LYS A 347 -25.28 0.75 3.20
CA LYS A 347 -24.68 0.41 4.50
C LYS A 347 -23.25 0.93 4.66
N SER A 348 -22.75 1.78 3.76
CA SER A 348 -21.41 2.37 3.88
C SER A 348 -21.34 3.36 5.05
N ALA A 349 -20.20 3.33 5.76
CA ALA A 349 -19.90 4.29 6.81
C ALA A 349 -19.94 5.73 6.25
N PRO A 350 -20.33 6.73 7.04
CA PRO A 350 -20.12 8.13 6.66
C PRO A 350 -18.64 8.43 6.40
N LYS A 351 -18.38 9.32 5.40
CA LYS A 351 -17.03 9.79 5.05
C LYS A 351 -16.50 10.77 6.07
#